data_76bd87bc8ac869d3768b7d8430d9430c
#
_entry.id   76bd87bc8ac869d3768b7d8430d9430c
#
_cell.length_a   1.000
_cell.length_b   1.000
_cell.length_c   1.000
_cell.angle_alpha   90.00
_cell.angle_beta   90.00
_cell.angle_gamma   90.00
#
_symmetry.space_group_name_H-M   'P 1'
#
loop_
_entity.id
_entity.type
_entity.pdbx_description
1 polymer ?
#
loop_
_entity_poly.entity_id
_entity_poly.type
_entity_poly.pdbx_seq_one_letter_code
_entity_poly.pdbx_strand_id
1 'polypeptide(L)'
;MNLLLKIRGITRALRRERFFFIAPLTLGVIFIASSGALYFEHGNDMSSIRSLWDGVWWAFVTICTVGYGDKVPLSDGGKIIGIFLMISGIGLLSMLTATVASVLVEQKMKEGRGLESIKEKGHVLICGWNNHTEEVIQGLLSEKKKDIQIVLINELAIDEVDILRTKYGKFELKFLRGDFVHEEVLLRANIGKAGFAVIMADFSGSHLRERADDRTILAALAIKSLAPKIKAIAELLDGENKTHLRRANVDEIIVRGEHAGSLLASAIKSPGLSKVFSGLLSTTEGSGALRREEIPKNYVGRSFEEFSVYCRSRHRSILIGFLKETKGVKVEDVLSDDASAIDIFIREKLKESKKDLFTKEDTLKVVINPENDYIIKADDYAVLLVPAGFNGLS
;
A
#
# COMPACT_ATOMS: atom_id res chain seq x y z
N MET A 1 12.30 13.40 -5.88
CA MET A 1 12.82 12.11 -5.35
C MET A 1 12.36 10.89 -6.16
N ASN A 2 11.17 10.89 -6.78
CA ASN A 2 10.68 9.76 -7.59
C ASN A 2 11.45 9.50 -8.90
N LEU A 3 12.02 10.53 -9.55
CA LEU A 3 12.73 10.37 -10.82
C LEU A 3 14.04 9.59 -10.67
N LEU A 4 14.83 9.90 -9.64
CA LEU A 4 16.12 9.22 -9.36
C LEU A 4 15.92 7.74 -8.97
N LEU A 5 14.84 7.40 -8.29
CA LEU A 5 14.53 6.01 -7.95
C LEU A 5 14.04 5.21 -9.17
N LYS A 6 13.26 5.84 -10.07
CA LYS A 6 12.91 5.23 -11.36
C LYS A 6 14.14 4.99 -12.24
N ILE A 7 15.04 5.98 -12.34
CA ILE A 7 16.30 5.85 -13.08
C ILE A 7 17.17 4.71 -12.53
N ARG A 8 17.29 4.58 -11.20
CA ARG A 8 18.02 3.46 -10.58
C ARG A 8 17.39 2.08 -10.84
N GLY A 9 16.07 2.02 -10.96
CA GLY A 9 15.34 0.80 -11.35
C GLY A 9 15.66 0.39 -12.80
N ILE A 10 15.58 1.36 -13.71
CA ILE A 10 15.88 1.17 -15.14
C ILE A 10 17.36 0.78 -15.32
N THR A 11 18.29 1.44 -14.64
CA THR A 11 19.72 1.10 -14.76
C THR A 11 20.06 -0.29 -14.23
N ARG A 12 19.37 -0.79 -13.19
CA ARG A 12 19.52 -2.19 -12.74
C ARG A 12 18.95 -3.19 -13.75
N ALA A 13 17.80 -2.88 -14.36
CA ALA A 13 17.20 -3.72 -15.39
C ALA A 13 18.08 -3.76 -16.65
N LEU A 14 18.58 -2.59 -17.10
CA LEU A 14 19.53 -2.49 -18.20
C LEU A 14 20.86 -3.23 -17.92
N ARG A 15 21.27 -3.29 -16.65
CA ARG A 15 22.48 -4.03 -16.23
C ARG A 15 22.33 -5.54 -16.33
N ARG A 16 21.15 -6.05 -16.14
CA ARG A 16 20.81 -7.48 -16.27
C ARG A 16 20.72 -7.90 -17.74
N GLU A 17 20.32 -6.99 -18.62
CA GLU A 17 20.26 -7.16 -20.07
C GLU A 17 21.63 -6.84 -20.70
N ARG A 18 21.83 -7.30 -21.94
CA ARG A 18 23.07 -7.13 -22.70
C ARG A 18 23.37 -5.66 -23.08
N PHE A 19 22.66 -4.67 -22.54
CA PHE A 19 22.81 -3.25 -22.84
C PHE A 19 24.25 -2.76 -22.59
N PHE A 20 24.85 -3.15 -21.47
CA PHE A 20 26.24 -2.78 -21.12
C PHE A 20 27.29 -3.43 -22.00
N PHE A 21 26.88 -4.38 -22.86
CA PHE A 21 27.75 -4.93 -23.90
C PHE A 21 27.52 -4.22 -25.23
N ILE A 22 26.25 -3.95 -25.60
CA ILE A 22 25.88 -3.35 -26.89
C ILE A 22 26.33 -1.89 -26.99
N ALA A 23 26.16 -1.08 -25.95
CA ALA A 23 26.51 0.33 -25.96
C ALA A 23 28.04 0.57 -26.15
N PRO A 24 28.96 -0.08 -25.41
CA PRO A 24 30.40 0.03 -25.70
C PRO A 24 30.78 -0.51 -27.05
N LEU A 25 30.15 -1.58 -27.52
CA LEU A 25 30.40 -2.13 -28.87
C LEU A 25 30.02 -1.12 -29.95
N THR A 26 28.86 -0.44 -29.81
CA THR A 26 28.44 0.62 -30.73
C THR A 26 29.46 1.78 -30.75
N LEU A 27 29.91 2.22 -29.58
CA LEU A 27 30.94 3.26 -29.47
C LEU A 27 32.27 2.81 -30.09
N GLY A 28 32.64 1.54 -29.92
CA GLY A 28 33.82 0.95 -30.54
C GLY A 28 33.74 0.95 -32.07
N VAL A 29 32.59 0.59 -32.62
CA VAL A 29 32.37 0.63 -34.09
C VAL A 29 32.43 2.06 -34.62
N ILE A 30 31.85 3.03 -33.91
CA ILE A 30 31.95 4.45 -34.28
C ILE A 30 33.43 4.89 -34.28
N PHE A 31 34.18 4.54 -33.25
CA PHE A 31 35.58 4.94 -33.13
C PHE A 31 36.45 4.31 -34.23
N ILE A 32 36.26 3.01 -34.52
CA ILE A 32 36.99 2.29 -35.57
C ILE A 32 36.64 2.89 -36.95
N ALA A 33 35.37 3.13 -37.24
CA ALA A 33 34.95 3.72 -38.50
C ALA A 33 35.45 5.15 -38.67
N SER A 34 35.43 5.96 -37.60
CA SER A 34 35.96 7.33 -37.62
C SER A 34 37.44 7.36 -37.87
N SER A 35 38.22 6.51 -37.20
CA SER A 35 39.68 6.42 -37.35
C SER A 35 40.04 5.91 -38.75
N GLY A 36 39.29 4.91 -39.26
CA GLY A 36 39.50 4.38 -40.58
C GLY A 36 39.15 5.39 -41.70
N ALA A 37 38.04 6.11 -41.56
CA ALA A 37 37.68 7.17 -42.51
C ALA A 37 38.74 8.25 -42.53
N LEU A 38 39.20 8.74 -41.36
CA LEU A 38 40.28 9.73 -41.27
C LEU A 38 41.56 9.23 -41.92
N TYR A 39 41.93 7.96 -41.74
CA TYR A 39 43.12 7.36 -42.32
C TYR A 39 43.08 7.37 -43.86
N PHE A 40 41.97 6.98 -44.47
CA PHE A 40 41.80 6.94 -45.91
C PHE A 40 41.57 8.32 -46.57
N GLU A 41 41.07 9.29 -45.82
CA GLU A 41 40.90 10.68 -46.24
C GLU A 41 42.14 11.53 -46.02
N HIS A 42 43.12 11.04 -45.25
CA HIS A 42 44.36 11.79 -44.95
C HIS A 42 45.16 12.05 -46.26
N GLY A 43 45.45 13.31 -46.54
CA GLY A 43 46.15 13.72 -47.73
C GLY A 43 45.26 14.05 -48.94
N ASN A 44 43.94 13.99 -48.81
CA ASN A 44 43.01 14.45 -49.81
C ASN A 44 42.50 15.86 -49.48
N ASP A 45 43.03 16.86 -50.17
CA ASP A 45 42.70 18.29 -49.95
C ASP A 45 41.21 18.61 -50.14
N MET A 46 40.48 17.78 -50.89
CA MET A 46 39.02 17.91 -51.13
C MET A 46 38.20 17.30 -50.01
N SER A 47 38.77 16.53 -49.11
CA SER A 47 38.04 15.84 -48.03
C SER A 47 37.47 16.79 -46.97
N SER A 48 36.20 16.53 -46.61
CA SER A 48 35.53 17.23 -45.50
C SER A 48 35.87 16.64 -44.14
N ILE A 49 36.47 15.44 -44.05
CA ILE A 49 36.89 14.76 -42.83
C ILE A 49 38.39 15.02 -42.60
N ARG A 50 38.69 16.04 -41.77
CA ARG A 50 40.07 16.48 -41.53
C ARG A 50 40.59 16.18 -40.11
N SER A 51 39.68 15.85 -39.19
CA SER A 51 39.99 15.53 -37.82
C SER A 51 39.27 14.27 -37.35
N LEU A 52 39.74 13.66 -36.28
CA LEU A 52 39.05 12.53 -35.66
C LEU A 52 37.62 12.91 -35.25
N TRP A 53 37.40 14.16 -34.83
CA TRP A 53 36.09 14.66 -34.45
C TRP A 53 35.15 14.77 -35.66
N ASP A 54 35.62 15.16 -36.82
CA ASP A 54 34.84 15.11 -38.05
C ASP A 54 34.41 13.68 -38.41
N GLY A 55 35.33 12.72 -38.21
CA GLY A 55 35.08 11.30 -38.42
C GLY A 55 34.02 10.77 -37.44
N VAL A 56 34.11 11.11 -36.16
CA VAL A 56 33.12 10.72 -35.13
C VAL A 56 31.76 11.33 -35.43
N TRP A 57 31.71 12.60 -35.81
CA TRP A 57 30.48 13.27 -36.21
C TRP A 57 29.83 12.55 -37.41
N TRP A 58 30.58 12.31 -38.47
CA TRP A 58 30.12 11.59 -39.65
C TRP A 58 29.62 10.19 -39.30
N ALA A 59 30.37 9.42 -38.53
CA ALA A 59 30.00 8.07 -38.15
C ALA A 59 28.72 8.07 -37.32
N PHE A 60 28.56 9.01 -36.37
CA PHE A 60 27.39 9.15 -35.53
C PHE A 60 26.16 9.51 -36.35
N VAL A 61 26.26 10.51 -37.24
CA VAL A 61 25.16 10.94 -38.12
C VAL A 61 24.76 9.83 -39.11
N THR A 62 25.73 9.02 -39.53
CA THR A 62 25.50 7.88 -40.47
C THR A 62 24.79 6.73 -39.75
N ILE A 63 25.25 6.34 -38.56
CA ILE A 63 24.60 5.29 -37.74
C ILE A 63 23.18 5.68 -37.37
N CYS A 64 22.94 6.94 -37.00
CA CYS A 64 21.62 7.45 -36.68
C CYS A 64 20.73 7.63 -37.91
N THR A 65 21.20 7.29 -39.11
CA THR A 65 20.49 7.40 -40.41
C THR A 65 20.03 8.82 -40.73
N VAL A 66 20.68 9.86 -40.21
CA VAL A 66 20.36 11.28 -40.44
C VAL A 66 20.99 11.77 -41.75
N GLY A 67 22.32 11.54 -41.93
CA GLY A 67 23.03 11.79 -43.20
C GLY A 67 22.98 13.24 -43.68
N TYR A 68 23.39 14.23 -42.88
CA TYR A 68 23.42 15.66 -43.27
C TYR A 68 24.22 15.93 -44.54
N GLY A 69 25.24 15.09 -44.84
CA GLY A 69 26.11 15.27 -46.02
C GLY A 69 27.17 16.35 -45.88
N ASP A 70 27.28 16.97 -44.74
CA ASP A 70 28.30 18.02 -44.43
C ASP A 70 29.72 17.45 -44.23
N LYS A 71 29.80 16.21 -43.78
CA LYS A 71 31.02 15.41 -43.65
C LYS A 71 30.79 14.07 -44.33
N VAL A 72 31.54 13.75 -45.36
CA VAL A 72 31.43 12.49 -46.12
C VAL A 72 32.84 12.04 -46.59
N PRO A 73 33.12 10.72 -46.58
CA PRO A 73 34.34 10.20 -47.18
C PRO A 73 34.27 10.25 -48.71
N LEU A 74 35.33 10.76 -49.36
CA LEU A 74 35.42 10.87 -50.80
C LEU A 74 36.23 9.72 -51.41
N SER A 75 37.22 9.18 -50.68
CA SER A 75 38.07 8.08 -51.11
C SER A 75 37.30 6.75 -51.20
N ASP A 76 37.74 5.86 -52.05
CA ASP A 76 37.10 4.53 -52.16
C ASP A 76 37.24 3.70 -50.89
N GLY A 77 38.38 3.81 -50.16
CA GLY A 77 38.59 3.19 -48.85
C GLY A 77 37.61 3.73 -47.79
N GLY A 78 37.41 5.05 -47.75
CA GLY A 78 36.45 5.70 -46.86
C GLY A 78 34.99 5.25 -47.17
N LYS A 79 34.63 5.09 -48.42
CA LYS A 79 33.30 4.58 -48.85
C LYS A 79 33.09 3.15 -48.41
N ILE A 80 34.10 2.27 -48.51
CA ILE A 80 34.02 0.87 -48.00
C ILE A 80 33.76 0.85 -46.50
N ILE A 81 34.46 1.67 -45.74
CA ILE A 81 34.23 1.83 -44.28
C ILE A 81 32.81 2.32 -44.05
N GLY A 82 32.31 3.27 -44.84
CA GLY A 82 30.92 3.75 -44.77
C GLY A 82 29.89 2.65 -44.97
N ILE A 83 30.07 1.77 -45.96
CA ILE A 83 29.20 0.63 -46.17
C ILE A 83 29.18 -0.31 -44.98
N PHE A 84 30.36 -0.63 -44.44
CA PHE A 84 30.48 -1.46 -43.23
C PHE A 84 29.81 -0.80 -42.02
N LEU A 85 30.03 0.50 -41.84
CA LEU A 85 29.38 1.28 -40.75
C LEU A 85 27.86 1.29 -40.87
N MET A 86 27.31 1.45 -42.07
CA MET A 86 25.86 1.44 -42.33
C MET A 86 25.24 0.09 -42.00
N ILE A 87 25.83 -1.01 -42.48
CA ILE A 87 25.32 -2.37 -42.23
C ILE A 87 25.40 -2.73 -40.76
N SER A 88 26.56 -2.53 -40.10
CA SER A 88 26.76 -2.82 -38.71
C SER A 88 25.95 -1.89 -37.80
N GLY A 89 25.88 -0.60 -38.19
CA GLY A 89 25.18 0.44 -37.45
C GLY A 89 23.67 0.21 -37.34
N ILE A 90 23.00 -0.15 -38.46
CA ILE A 90 21.58 -0.50 -38.43
C ILE A 90 21.31 -1.67 -37.45
N GLY A 91 22.16 -2.71 -37.51
CA GLY A 91 22.02 -3.88 -36.61
C GLY A 91 22.18 -3.50 -35.14
N LEU A 92 23.24 -2.73 -34.82
CA LEU A 92 23.54 -2.31 -33.45
C LEU A 92 22.49 -1.35 -32.89
N LEU A 93 22.04 -0.36 -33.65
CA LEU A 93 21.01 0.59 -33.23
C LEU A 93 19.66 -0.10 -33.03
N SER A 94 19.29 -1.02 -33.94
CA SER A 94 18.07 -1.83 -33.78
C SER A 94 18.12 -2.69 -32.52
N MET A 95 19.26 -3.32 -32.23
CA MET A 95 19.44 -4.13 -31.03
C MET A 95 19.39 -3.29 -29.73
N LEU A 96 19.94 -2.08 -29.75
CA LEU A 96 19.88 -1.12 -28.66
C LEU A 96 18.43 -0.70 -28.36
N THR A 97 17.70 -0.33 -29.41
CA THR A 97 16.30 0.09 -29.31
C THR A 97 15.41 -1.06 -28.82
N ALA A 98 15.61 -2.27 -29.35
CA ALA A 98 14.88 -3.46 -28.93
C ALA A 98 15.13 -3.80 -27.46
N THR A 99 16.40 -3.67 -26.99
CA THR A 99 16.76 -3.90 -25.57
C THR A 99 16.06 -2.91 -24.65
N VAL A 100 16.04 -1.62 -24.99
CA VAL A 100 15.33 -0.59 -24.22
C VAL A 100 13.83 -0.86 -24.18
N ALA A 101 13.23 -1.18 -25.33
CA ALA A 101 11.81 -1.51 -25.44
C ALA A 101 11.46 -2.75 -24.59
N SER A 102 12.27 -3.81 -24.67
CA SER A 102 12.09 -5.04 -23.88
C SER A 102 12.06 -4.76 -22.38
N VAL A 103 13.02 -3.95 -21.87
CA VAL A 103 13.08 -3.59 -20.43
C VAL A 103 11.83 -2.83 -20.00
N LEU A 104 11.35 -1.88 -20.82
CA LEU A 104 10.15 -1.10 -20.51
C LEU A 104 8.89 -1.97 -20.52
N VAL A 105 8.78 -2.89 -21.46
CA VAL A 105 7.66 -3.86 -21.53
C VAL A 105 7.69 -4.80 -20.33
N GLU A 106 8.88 -5.35 -19.99
CA GLU A 106 9.03 -6.23 -18.83
C GLU A 106 8.64 -5.54 -17.52
N GLN A 107 9.02 -4.27 -17.33
CA GLN A 107 8.61 -3.51 -16.15
C GLN A 107 7.09 -3.35 -16.09
N LYS A 108 6.45 -2.95 -17.18
CA LYS A 108 4.98 -2.83 -17.23
C LYS A 108 4.27 -4.16 -17.01
N MET A 109 4.81 -5.24 -17.54
CA MET A 109 4.26 -6.58 -17.31
C MET A 109 4.38 -7.01 -15.84
N LYS A 110 5.50 -6.72 -15.17
CA LYS A 110 5.68 -7.01 -13.74
C LYS A 110 4.71 -6.19 -12.88
N GLU A 111 4.55 -4.91 -13.18
CA GLU A 111 3.56 -4.05 -12.53
C GLU A 111 2.14 -4.58 -12.75
N GLY A 112 1.80 -4.96 -14.00
CA GLY A 112 0.52 -5.55 -14.36
C GLY A 112 0.23 -6.86 -13.59
N ARG A 113 1.23 -7.68 -13.38
CA ARG A 113 1.11 -8.97 -12.65
C ARG A 113 1.20 -8.85 -11.13
N GLY A 114 1.38 -7.66 -10.57
CA GLY A 114 1.53 -7.47 -9.13
C GLY A 114 2.83 -8.04 -8.55
N LEU A 115 3.90 -8.09 -9.34
CA LEU A 115 5.19 -8.65 -8.91
C LEU A 115 6.17 -7.58 -8.40
N GLU A 116 5.84 -6.30 -8.50
CA GLU A 116 6.66 -5.21 -8.00
C GLU A 116 6.52 -5.02 -6.49
N SER A 117 7.60 -4.52 -5.87
CA SER A 117 7.55 -4.17 -4.44
C SER A 117 6.90 -2.80 -4.25
N ILE A 118 6.08 -2.70 -3.23
CA ILE A 118 5.38 -1.47 -2.83
C ILE A 118 6.37 -0.51 -2.15
N LYS A 119 6.27 0.78 -2.48
CA LYS A 119 7.15 1.84 -1.94
C LYS A 119 6.39 2.86 -1.10
N GLU A 120 5.10 2.79 -1.12
CA GLU A 120 4.15 3.66 -0.44
C GLU A 120 4.33 3.56 1.07
N LYS A 121 3.90 4.63 1.77
CA LYS A 121 3.94 4.75 3.22
C LYS A 121 2.58 5.20 3.73
N GLY A 122 2.18 4.72 4.91
CA GLY A 122 0.88 5.07 5.48
C GLY A 122 -0.31 4.48 4.74
N HIS A 123 -0.07 3.55 3.79
CA HIS A 123 -1.10 2.89 3.02
C HIS A 123 -1.89 1.88 3.87
N VAL A 124 -3.09 1.56 3.41
CA VAL A 124 -3.91 0.49 3.95
C VAL A 124 -3.60 -0.79 3.19
N LEU A 125 -3.18 -1.82 3.92
CA LEU A 125 -2.93 -3.13 3.37
C LEU A 125 -4.18 -3.98 3.53
N ILE A 126 -4.69 -4.55 2.43
CA ILE A 126 -5.81 -5.51 2.44
C ILE A 126 -5.27 -6.87 1.98
N CYS A 127 -5.24 -7.84 2.89
CA CYS A 127 -4.78 -9.19 2.67
C CYS A 127 -5.97 -10.13 2.46
N GLY A 128 -5.98 -10.86 1.36
CA GLY A 128 -7.07 -11.76 0.99
C GLY A 128 -8.16 -11.12 0.13
N TRP A 129 -9.08 -11.97 -0.34
CA TRP A 129 -10.17 -11.57 -1.21
C TRP A 129 -11.42 -12.41 -0.97
N ASN A 130 -12.57 -11.74 -0.83
CA ASN A 130 -13.89 -12.36 -0.80
C ASN A 130 -14.96 -11.37 -1.27
N ASN A 131 -16.23 -11.79 -1.22
CA ASN A 131 -17.35 -10.99 -1.71
C ASN A 131 -17.54 -9.64 -1.00
N HIS A 132 -17.02 -9.47 0.22
CA HIS A 132 -17.13 -8.21 0.99
C HIS A 132 -15.91 -7.29 0.83
N THR A 133 -14.83 -7.78 0.20
CA THR A 133 -13.61 -6.97 0.04
C THR A 133 -13.86 -5.71 -0.80
N GLU A 134 -14.73 -5.80 -1.80
CA GLU A 134 -15.12 -4.61 -2.57
C GLU A 134 -15.88 -3.58 -1.74
N GLU A 135 -16.74 -4.01 -0.81
CA GLU A 135 -17.46 -3.12 0.10
C GLU A 135 -16.49 -2.38 1.02
N VAL A 136 -15.45 -3.08 1.52
CA VAL A 136 -14.37 -2.48 2.32
C VAL A 136 -13.62 -1.42 1.50
N ILE A 137 -13.25 -1.73 0.27
CA ILE A 137 -12.57 -0.78 -0.63
C ILE A 137 -13.45 0.45 -0.88
N GLN A 138 -14.74 0.26 -1.20
CA GLN A 138 -15.68 1.34 -1.44
C GLN A 138 -15.86 2.21 -0.20
N GLY A 139 -15.98 1.60 0.98
CA GLY A 139 -16.10 2.30 2.25
C GLY A 139 -14.88 3.19 2.54
N LEU A 140 -13.67 2.66 2.30
CA LEU A 140 -12.44 3.42 2.48
C LEU A 140 -12.29 4.59 1.48
N LEU A 141 -12.75 4.41 0.24
CA LEU A 141 -12.66 5.42 -0.83
C LEU A 141 -13.78 6.46 -0.79
N SER A 142 -14.88 6.22 -0.08
CA SER A 142 -16.02 7.15 0.02
C SER A 142 -15.71 8.37 0.90
N GLU A 143 -14.69 8.32 1.76
CA GLU A 143 -14.27 9.46 2.58
C GLU A 143 -13.49 10.49 1.75
N LYS A 144 -14.11 11.62 1.43
CA LYS A 144 -13.54 12.73 0.63
C LYS A 144 -12.27 13.39 1.22
N LYS A 145 -11.82 13.02 2.41
CA LYS A 145 -10.80 13.76 3.18
C LYS A 145 -9.37 13.23 3.11
N LYS A 146 -9.11 12.05 2.54
CA LYS A 146 -7.72 11.53 2.44
C LYS A 146 -7.53 10.78 1.14
N ASP A 147 -6.45 11.08 0.44
CA ASP A 147 -5.88 10.22 -0.60
C ASP A 147 -5.41 8.91 0.06
N ILE A 148 -6.36 8.00 0.35
CA ILE A 148 -6.06 6.71 0.94
C ILE A 148 -5.47 5.83 -0.15
N GLN A 149 -4.22 5.45 0.01
CA GLN A 149 -3.57 4.47 -0.85
C GLN A 149 -3.88 3.07 -0.35
N ILE A 150 -4.42 2.23 -1.21
CA ILE A 150 -4.77 0.85 -0.88
C ILE A 150 -3.84 -0.10 -1.61
N VAL A 151 -3.26 -1.04 -0.88
CA VAL A 151 -2.47 -2.15 -1.40
C VAL A 151 -3.23 -3.45 -1.14
N LEU A 152 -3.64 -4.11 -2.21
CA LEU A 152 -4.37 -5.37 -2.16
C LEU A 152 -3.40 -6.53 -2.38
N ILE A 153 -3.38 -7.50 -1.46
CA ILE A 153 -2.56 -8.71 -1.56
C ILE A 153 -3.47 -9.93 -1.64
N ASN A 154 -3.44 -10.64 -2.73
CA ASN A 154 -4.14 -11.92 -2.91
C ASN A 154 -3.62 -12.67 -4.14
N GLU A 155 -4.26 -13.79 -4.47
CA GLU A 155 -3.93 -14.64 -5.60
C GLU A 155 -5.00 -14.66 -6.69
N LEU A 156 -5.77 -13.57 -6.83
CA LEU A 156 -6.76 -13.42 -7.91
C LEU A 156 -6.14 -13.62 -9.30
N ALA A 157 -6.94 -14.09 -10.24
CA ALA A 157 -6.55 -14.14 -11.63
C ALA A 157 -6.29 -12.72 -12.18
N ILE A 158 -5.38 -12.62 -13.17
CA ILE A 158 -4.98 -11.31 -13.72
C ILE A 158 -6.18 -10.58 -14.30
N ASP A 159 -7.07 -11.30 -14.97
CA ASP A 159 -8.28 -10.72 -15.59
C ASP A 159 -9.21 -10.09 -14.55
N GLU A 160 -9.37 -10.71 -13.37
CA GLU A 160 -10.16 -10.17 -12.26
C GLU A 160 -9.51 -8.89 -11.70
N VAL A 161 -8.19 -8.89 -11.58
CA VAL A 161 -7.43 -7.71 -11.13
C VAL A 161 -7.56 -6.56 -12.13
N ASP A 162 -7.56 -6.83 -13.42
CA ASP A 162 -7.70 -5.79 -14.46
C ASP A 162 -9.11 -5.18 -14.46
N ILE A 163 -10.14 -5.97 -14.15
CA ILE A 163 -11.51 -5.46 -13.93
C ILE A 163 -11.51 -4.49 -12.73
N LEU A 164 -10.89 -4.86 -11.61
CA LEU A 164 -10.79 -4.02 -10.42
C LEU A 164 -10.01 -2.73 -10.72
N ARG A 165 -8.90 -2.81 -11.44
CA ARG A 165 -8.12 -1.64 -11.86
C ARG A 165 -8.92 -0.69 -12.72
N THR A 166 -9.72 -1.22 -13.65
CA THR A 166 -10.59 -0.40 -14.51
C THR A 166 -11.68 0.28 -13.68
N LYS A 167 -12.30 -0.45 -12.75
CA LYS A 167 -13.35 0.05 -11.87
C LYS A 167 -12.86 1.14 -10.91
N TYR A 168 -11.67 0.95 -10.34
CA TYR A 168 -11.07 1.84 -9.35
C TYR A 168 -9.89 2.68 -9.88
N GLY A 169 -9.75 2.83 -11.20
CA GLY A 169 -8.61 3.48 -11.85
C GLY A 169 -8.41 4.96 -11.51
N LYS A 170 -9.41 5.61 -10.91
CA LYS A 170 -9.32 6.98 -10.36
C LYS A 170 -8.65 7.04 -8.98
N PHE A 171 -8.49 5.89 -8.34
CA PHE A 171 -7.95 5.75 -6.99
C PHE A 171 -6.60 5.04 -7.07
N GLU A 172 -5.71 5.32 -6.14
CA GLU A 172 -4.41 4.65 -6.06
C GLU A 172 -4.53 3.23 -5.48
N LEU A 173 -5.24 2.32 -6.19
CA LEU A 173 -5.32 0.91 -5.87
C LEU A 173 -4.13 0.17 -6.48
N LYS A 174 -3.25 -0.35 -5.64
CA LYS A 174 -2.13 -1.19 -6.05
C LYS A 174 -2.40 -2.64 -5.72
N PHE A 175 -1.97 -3.51 -6.60
CA PHE A 175 -2.10 -4.95 -6.45
C PHE A 175 -0.73 -5.61 -6.30
N LEU A 176 -0.58 -6.46 -5.30
CA LEU A 176 0.55 -7.33 -5.07
C LEU A 176 0.08 -8.77 -5.11
N ARG A 177 0.55 -9.55 -6.08
CA ARG A 177 0.22 -10.96 -6.18
C ARG A 177 1.10 -11.78 -5.25
N GLY A 178 0.48 -12.62 -4.44
CA GLY A 178 1.16 -13.59 -3.60
C GLY A 178 0.33 -14.01 -2.39
N ASP A 179 0.77 -15.08 -1.75
CA ASP A 179 0.20 -15.56 -0.51
C ASP A 179 0.67 -14.68 0.66
N PHE A 180 -0.26 -13.95 1.23
CA PHE A 180 -0.01 -13.00 2.33
C PHE A 180 0.33 -13.66 3.68
N VAL A 181 0.28 -14.98 3.78
CA VAL A 181 0.78 -15.74 4.93
C VAL A 181 2.32 -15.71 4.97
N HIS A 182 2.98 -15.56 3.81
CA HIS A 182 4.42 -15.53 3.72
C HIS A 182 5.01 -14.14 4.00
N GLU A 183 5.97 -14.09 4.92
CA GLU A 183 6.67 -12.85 5.32
C GLU A 183 7.31 -12.12 4.14
N GLU A 184 7.85 -12.84 3.16
CA GLU A 184 8.46 -12.26 1.96
C GLU A 184 7.45 -11.40 1.16
N VAL A 185 6.21 -11.85 1.05
CA VAL A 185 5.13 -11.11 0.36
C VAL A 185 4.75 -9.86 1.16
N LEU A 186 4.65 -9.96 2.48
CA LEU A 186 4.39 -8.84 3.38
C LEU A 186 5.52 -7.80 3.35
N LEU A 187 6.78 -8.23 3.29
CA LEU A 187 7.93 -7.33 3.12
C LEU A 187 7.90 -6.62 1.77
N ARG A 188 7.54 -7.32 0.67
CA ARG A 188 7.32 -6.70 -0.64
C ARG A 188 6.17 -5.68 -0.61
N ALA A 189 5.17 -5.89 0.24
CA ALA A 189 4.06 -4.96 0.47
C ALA A 189 4.45 -3.75 1.34
N ASN A 190 5.71 -3.66 1.80
CA ASN A 190 6.21 -2.60 2.69
C ASN A 190 5.42 -2.49 4.00
N ILE A 191 5.11 -3.65 4.61
CA ILE A 191 4.31 -3.76 5.83
C ILE A 191 4.82 -2.85 6.97
N GLY A 192 6.12 -2.72 7.13
CA GLY A 192 6.75 -1.88 8.17
C GLY A 192 6.49 -0.37 8.02
N LYS A 193 5.88 0.07 6.89
CA LYS A 193 5.50 1.46 6.62
C LYS A 193 4.00 1.62 6.34
N ALA A 194 3.23 0.54 6.40
CA ALA A 194 1.78 0.58 6.30
C ALA A 194 1.15 1.23 7.56
N GLY A 195 0.01 1.88 7.39
CA GLY A 195 -0.76 2.47 8.49
C GLY A 195 -1.71 1.47 9.13
N PHE A 196 -2.35 0.64 8.31
CA PHE A 196 -3.32 -0.36 8.70
C PHE A 196 -3.13 -1.65 7.92
N ALA A 197 -3.48 -2.78 8.53
CA ALA A 197 -3.59 -4.07 7.87
C ALA A 197 -5.00 -4.64 8.11
N VAL A 198 -5.72 -4.92 7.03
CA VAL A 198 -7.01 -5.59 7.06
C VAL A 198 -6.82 -7.00 6.50
N ILE A 199 -7.14 -8.01 7.28
CA ILE A 199 -6.99 -9.42 6.90
C ILE A 199 -8.41 -9.97 6.65
N MET A 200 -8.71 -10.25 5.39
CA MET A 200 -9.99 -10.81 4.96
C MET A 200 -9.92 -12.33 4.96
N ALA A 201 -11.03 -12.98 5.29
CA ALA A 201 -11.19 -14.42 5.04
C ALA A 201 -11.04 -14.69 3.54
N ASP A 202 -9.93 -15.31 3.15
CA ASP A 202 -9.49 -15.39 1.75
C ASP A 202 -10.12 -16.55 0.98
N PHE A 203 -10.70 -16.21 -0.17
CA PHE A 203 -11.26 -17.17 -1.12
C PHE A 203 -10.60 -17.06 -2.50
N SER A 204 -9.49 -16.33 -2.59
CA SER A 204 -8.71 -16.23 -3.82
C SER A 204 -7.81 -17.45 -4.02
N GLY A 205 -7.46 -17.71 -5.26
CA GLY A 205 -6.55 -18.81 -5.60
C GLY A 205 -7.17 -20.20 -5.44
N SER A 206 -6.33 -21.20 -5.11
CA SER A 206 -6.72 -22.61 -4.98
C SER A 206 -6.96 -23.06 -3.53
N HIS A 207 -7.07 -22.14 -2.59
CA HIS A 207 -7.17 -22.47 -1.17
C HIS A 207 -8.58 -22.95 -0.79
N LEU A 208 -8.63 -23.93 0.11
CA LEU A 208 -9.90 -24.43 0.64
C LEU A 208 -10.55 -23.39 1.55
N ARG A 209 -11.81 -23.09 1.32
CA ARG A 209 -12.62 -22.17 2.14
C ARG A 209 -12.61 -22.49 3.64
N GLU A 210 -12.59 -23.77 3.95
CA GLU A 210 -12.56 -24.30 5.31
C GLU A 210 -11.29 -23.91 6.09
N ARG A 211 -10.22 -23.54 5.38
CA ARG A 211 -8.95 -23.07 5.96
C ARG A 211 -8.77 -21.56 5.94
N ALA A 212 -9.81 -20.81 5.62
CA ALA A 212 -9.70 -19.36 5.54
C ALA A 212 -9.29 -18.73 6.89
N ASP A 213 -9.87 -19.22 7.99
CA ASP A 213 -9.54 -18.73 9.33
C ASP A 213 -8.11 -19.09 9.76
N ASP A 214 -7.62 -20.29 9.41
CA ASP A 214 -6.21 -20.69 9.66
C ASP A 214 -5.25 -19.72 8.97
N ARG A 215 -5.53 -19.36 7.72
CA ARG A 215 -4.74 -18.41 6.95
C ARG A 215 -4.80 -17.01 7.55
N THR A 216 -5.98 -16.57 8.00
CA THR A 216 -6.15 -15.29 8.70
C THR A 216 -5.29 -15.23 9.96
N ILE A 217 -5.27 -16.32 10.76
CA ILE A 217 -4.47 -16.41 12.00
C ILE A 217 -2.97 -16.36 11.68
N LEU A 218 -2.51 -17.18 10.71
CA LEU A 218 -1.11 -17.20 10.30
C LEU A 218 -0.66 -15.84 9.77
N ALA A 219 -1.48 -15.19 8.94
CA ALA A 219 -1.20 -13.85 8.44
C ALA A 219 -1.11 -12.81 9.56
N ALA A 220 -2.03 -12.88 10.53
CA ALA A 220 -2.02 -11.98 11.69
C ALA A 220 -0.71 -12.11 12.50
N LEU A 221 -0.25 -13.35 12.73
CA LEU A 221 1.02 -13.62 13.41
C LEU A 221 2.20 -13.06 12.62
N ALA A 222 2.26 -13.29 11.30
CA ALA A 222 3.33 -12.78 10.45
C ALA A 222 3.33 -11.24 10.41
N ILE A 223 2.17 -10.61 10.26
CA ILE A 223 2.01 -9.15 10.24
C ILE A 223 2.47 -8.53 11.56
N LYS A 224 2.02 -9.06 12.69
CA LYS A 224 2.40 -8.54 14.02
C LYS A 224 3.84 -8.83 14.38
N SER A 225 4.43 -9.92 13.87
CA SER A 225 5.87 -10.18 13.98
C SER A 225 6.71 -9.14 13.24
N LEU A 226 6.35 -8.83 11.99
CA LEU A 226 7.08 -7.88 11.14
C LEU A 226 6.81 -6.41 11.50
N ALA A 227 5.62 -6.09 11.98
CA ALA A 227 5.18 -4.75 12.29
C ALA A 227 4.32 -4.72 13.58
N PRO A 228 4.91 -4.84 14.78
CA PRO A 228 4.17 -4.96 16.04
C PRO A 228 3.22 -3.80 16.36
N LYS A 229 3.51 -2.60 15.83
CA LYS A 229 2.74 -1.37 16.08
C LYS A 229 1.64 -1.11 15.04
N ILE A 230 1.54 -1.94 13.98
CA ILE A 230 0.51 -1.75 12.97
C ILE A 230 -0.86 -2.06 13.57
N LYS A 231 -1.87 -1.25 13.24
CA LYS A 231 -3.25 -1.57 13.58
C LYS A 231 -3.76 -2.64 12.61
N ALA A 232 -4.05 -3.82 13.16
CA ALA A 232 -4.51 -4.98 12.41
C ALA A 232 -5.99 -5.25 12.70
N ILE A 233 -6.77 -5.39 11.64
CA ILE A 233 -8.20 -5.74 11.70
C ILE A 233 -8.34 -7.08 10.96
N ALA A 234 -9.01 -8.06 11.56
CA ALA A 234 -9.15 -9.38 10.94
C ALA A 234 -10.59 -9.85 10.88
N GLU A 235 -10.97 -10.42 9.73
CA GLU A 235 -12.23 -11.10 9.52
C GLU A 235 -12.06 -12.59 9.82
N LEU A 236 -13.03 -13.15 10.57
CA LEU A 236 -13.19 -14.59 10.83
C LEU A 236 -14.53 -15.09 10.31
N LEU A 237 -14.56 -16.35 9.92
CA LEU A 237 -15.81 -17.07 9.61
C LEU A 237 -16.38 -17.73 10.86
N ASP A 238 -15.50 -18.24 11.74
CA ASP A 238 -15.89 -18.91 12.98
C ASP A 238 -15.43 -18.12 14.21
N GLY A 239 -16.40 -17.80 15.08
CA GLY A 239 -16.18 -17.06 16.32
C GLY A 239 -15.31 -17.80 17.35
N GLU A 240 -15.20 -19.13 17.27
CA GLU A 240 -14.34 -19.92 18.17
C GLU A 240 -12.86 -19.55 17.99
N ASN A 241 -12.48 -19.11 16.81
CA ASN A 241 -11.11 -18.72 16.47
C ASN A 241 -10.68 -17.34 17.02
N LYS A 242 -11.60 -16.56 17.62
CA LYS A 242 -11.29 -15.24 18.20
C LYS A 242 -10.11 -15.25 19.17
N THR A 243 -10.00 -16.32 19.96
CA THR A 243 -8.95 -16.45 20.96
C THR A 243 -7.54 -16.48 20.36
N HIS A 244 -7.41 -17.10 19.17
CA HIS A 244 -6.15 -17.18 18.45
C HIS A 244 -5.70 -15.81 17.93
N LEU A 245 -6.62 -15.02 17.36
CA LEU A 245 -6.32 -13.66 16.88
C LEU A 245 -6.02 -12.68 18.03
N ARG A 246 -6.69 -12.81 19.18
CA ARG A 246 -6.35 -12.05 20.38
C ARG A 246 -4.92 -12.34 20.84
N ARG A 247 -4.51 -13.63 20.87
CA ARG A 247 -3.13 -14.02 21.18
C ARG A 247 -2.12 -13.50 20.15
N ALA A 248 -2.54 -13.34 18.89
CA ALA A 248 -1.75 -12.71 17.84
C ALA A 248 -1.72 -11.18 17.96
N ASN A 249 -2.35 -10.59 18.98
CA ASN A 249 -2.42 -9.15 19.24
C ASN A 249 -3.07 -8.35 18.10
N VAL A 250 -4.14 -8.92 17.51
CA VAL A 250 -4.97 -8.22 16.51
C VAL A 250 -5.85 -7.21 17.23
N ASP A 251 -5.90 -5.97 16.72
CA ASP A 251 -6.56 -4.86 17.39
C ASP A 251 -8.10 -4.95 17.30
N GLU A 252 -8.63 -5.44 16.17
CA GLU A 252 -10.07 -5.59 15.99
C GLU A 252 -10.40 -6.88 15.22
N ILE A 253 -11.40 -7.62 15.70
CA ILE A 253 -11.82 -8.91 15.15
C ILE A 253 -13.28 -8.84 14.78
N ILE A 254 -13.59 -9.07 13.51
CA ILE A 254 -14.94 -9.07 12.97
C ILE A 254 -15.31 -10.51 12.57
N VAL A 255 -16.31 -11.08 13.22
CA VAL A 255 -16.81 -12.42 12.85
C VAL A 255 -17.99 -12.28 11.91
N ARG A 256 -17.86 -12.90 10.74
CA ARG A 256 -18.89 -12.88 9.71
C ARG A 256 -20.19 -13.52 10.23
N GLY A 257 -21.29 -12.77 10.12
CA GLY A 257 -22.61 -13.28 10.50
C GLY A 257 -22.89 -13.36 12.00
N GLU A 258 -21.98 -12.92 12.88
CA GLU A 258 -22.14 -12.94 14.35
C GLU A 258 -23.47 -12.31 14.82
N HIS A 259 -23.91 -11.26 14.15
CA HIS A 259 -25.14 -10.55 14.51
C HIS A 259 -26.37 -10.94 13.66
N ALA A 260 -26.22 -11.86 12.70
CA ALA A 260 -27.28 -12.22 11.78
C ALA A 260 -28.49 -12.81 12.50
N GLY A 261 -28.29 -13.71 13.47
CA GLY A 261 -29.34 -14.28 14.28
C GLY A 261 -30.13 -13.24 15.10
N SER A 262 -29.41 -12.31 15.72
CA SER A 262 -30.02 -11.21 16.47
C SER A 262 -30.81 -10.26 15.56
N LEU A 263 -30.30 -9.97 14.37
CA LEU A 263 -31.02 -9.16 13.37
C LEU A 263 -32.27 -9.84 12.86
N LEU A 264 -32.23 -11.15 12.60
CA LEU A 264 -33.40 -11.93 12.20
C LEU A 264 -34.49 -11.94 13.32
N ALA A 265 -34.07 -12.19 14.57
CA ALA A 265 -35.00 -12.16 15.72
C ALA A 265 -35.60 -10.76 15.91
N SER A 266 -34.82 -9.71 15.73
CA SER A 266 -35.28 -8.32 15.82
C SER A 266 -36.26 -7.97 14.68
N ALA A 267 -36.03 -8.47 13.48
CA ALA A 267 -36.93 -8.26 12.35
C ALA A 267 -38.32 -8.89 12.55
N ILE A 268 -38.41 -10.01 13.31
CA ILE A 268 -39.66 -10.62 13.68
C ILE A 268 -40.43 -9.75 14.70
N LYS A 269 -39.72 -9.24 15.72
CA LYS A 269 -40.30 -8.44 16.80
C LYS A 269 -40.66 -7.02 16.36
N SER A 270 -39.85 -6.45 15.47
CA SER A 270 -39.93 -5.06 15.01
C SER A 270 -39.63 -4.96 13.52
N PRO A 271 -40.65 -5.22 12.65
CA PRO A 271 -40.46 -5.16 11.20
C PRO A 271 -39.88 -3.80 10.74
N GLY A 272 -38.83 -3.84 9.90
CA GLY A 272 -38.15 -2.65 9.39
C GLY A 272 -36.89 -2.28 10.16
N LEU A 273 -36.64 -2.83 11.35
CA LEU A 273 -35.43 -2.50 12.12
C LEU A 273 -34.15 -2.90 11.39
N SER A 274 -34.15 -4.00 10.64
CA SER A 274 -33.04 -4.41 9.79
C SER A 274 -32.63 -3.33 8.75
N LYS A 275 -33.61 -2.62 8.18
CA LYS A 275 -33.36 -1.52 7.25
C LYS A 275 -32.70 -0.32 7.94
N VAL A 276 -33.09 -0.03 9.17
CA VAL A 276 -32.48 1.00 10.00
C VAL A 276 -31.01 0.65 10.26
N PHE A 277 -30.72 -0.59 10.67
CA PHE A 277 -29.33 -1.04 10.87
C PHE A 277 -28.49 -0.95 9.58
N SER A 278 -29.03 -1.42 8.46
CA SER A 278 -28.33 -1.27 7.17
C SER A 278 -28.06 0.19 6.82
N GLY A 279 -29.01 1.10 7.09
CA GLY A 279 -28.85 2.53 6.89
C GLY A 279 -27.78 3.15 7.80
N LEU A 280 -27.65 2.68 9.05
CA LEU A 280 -26.63 3.15 10.01
C LEU A 280 -25.22 2.70 9.64
N LEU A 281 -25.08 1.52 9.02
CA LEU A 281 -23.82 0.94 8.59
C LEU A 281 -23.43 1.35 7.17
N SER A 282 -24.37 1.90 6.37
CA SER A 282 -24.08 2.28 4.99
C SER A 282 -23.23 3.54 4.95
N THR A 283 -22.16 3.51 4.16
CA THR A 283 -21.30 4.67 3.86
C THR A 283 -21.74 5.45 2.63
N THR A 284 -22.97 5.21 2.14
CA THR A 284 -23.49 5.84 0.92
C THR A 284 -23.74 7.33 1.12
N GLU A 285 -23.40 8.14 0.11
CA GLU A 285 -23.67 9.61 0.14
C GLU A 285 -25.15 9.87 0.42
N GLY A 286 -25.44 10.63 1.48
CA GLY A 286 -26.79 11.02 1.88
C GLY A 286 -27.39 10.22 3.04
N SER A 287 -26.79 9.12 3.47
CA SER A 287 -27.18 8.43 4.70
C SER A 287 -26.41 8.99 5.91
N GLY A 288 -27.07 9.01 7.08
CA GLY A 288 -26.39 9.29 8.34
C GLY A 288 -25.36 8.19 8.62
N ALA A 289 -24.20 8.54 9.14
CA ALA A 289 -23.15 7.60 9.46
C ALA A 289 -22.85 7.58 10.96
N LEU A 290 -22.49 6.40 11.49
CA LEU A 290 -21.90 6.30 12.82
C LEU A 290 -20.46 6.78 12.77
N ARG A 291 -20.09 7.73 13.64
CA ARG A 291 -18.72 8.24 13.76
C ARG A 291 -18.26 8.28 15.19
N ARG A 292 -16.96 8.00 15.36
CA ARG A 292 -16.21 8.28 16.58
C ARG A 292 -15.57 9.64 16.45
N GLU A 293 -15.83 10.55 17.41
CA GLU A 293 -15.30 11.91 17.42
C GLU A 293 -14.63 12.20 18.76
N GLU A 294 -13.60 13.05 18.74
CA GLU A 294 -13.02 13.58 19.96
C GLU A 294 -13.98 14.59 20.62
N ILE A 295 -14.08 14.52 21.93
CA ILE A 295 -14.94 15.41 22.69
C ILE A 295 -14.24 16.77 22.88
N PRO A 296 -14.89 17.90 22.55
CA PRO A 296 -14.32 19.21 22.81
C PRO A 296 -14.00 19.42 24.29
N LYS A 297 -12.82 19.97 24.60
CA LYS A 297 -12.29 20.08 25.96
C LYS A 297 -13.24 20.78 26.96
N ASN A 298 -14.07 21.68 26.49
CA ASN A 298 -15.06 22.43 27.28
C ASN A 298 -16.25 21.56 27.71
N TYR A 299 -16.39 20.33 27.18
CA TYR A 299 -17.44 19.38 27.57
C TYR A 299 -16.91 18.23 28.45
N VAL A 300 -15.61 18.10 28.63
CA VAL A 300 -15.03 17.17 29.62
C VAL A 300 -15.41 17.65 31.02
N GLY A 301 -15.94 16.74 31.83
CA GLY A 301 -16.47 17.04 33.16
C GLY A 301 -17.94 17.53 33.18
N ARG A 302 -18.58 17.67 32.02
CA ARG A 302 -20.03 17.97 31.93
C ARG A 302 -20.86 16.69 31.81
N SER A 303 -22.19 16.85 31.89
CA SER A 303 -23.12 15.73 31.81
C SER A 303 -23.37 15.28 30.36
N PHE A 304 -23.81 14.03 30.21
CA PHE A 304 -24.27 13.48 28.92
C PHE A 304 -25.38 14.34 28.33
N GLU A 305 -26.31 14.80 29.13
CA GLU A 305 -27.43 15.63 28.68
C GLU A 305 -26.97 16.91 28.03
N GLU A 306 -26.09 17.69 28.70
CA GLU A 306 -25.56 18.96 28.17
C GLU A 306 -24.87 18.75 26.84
N PHE A 307 -24.06 17.73 26.73
CA PHE A 307 -23.32 17.44 25.49
C PHE A 307 -24.22 16.89 24.39
N SER A 308 -25.24 16.10 24.72
CA SER A 308 -26.25 15.61 23.76
C SER A 308 -27.04 16.77 23.15
N VAL A 309 -27.44 17.75 23.96
CA VAL A 309 -28.11 18.98 23.48
C VAL A 309 -27.19 19.77 22.56
N TYR A 310 -25.91 19.89 22.87
CA TYR A 310 -24.93 20.54 21.99
C TYR A 310 -24.80 19.83 20.66
N CYS A 311 -24.60 18.51 20.64
CA CYS A 311 -24.48 17.72 19.41
C CYS A 311 -25.73 17.88 18.52
N ARG A 312 -26.92 17.88 19.13
CA ARG A 312 -28.19 18.01 18.41
C ARG A 312 -28.42 19.40 17.86
N SER A 313 -28.21 20.43 18.66
CA SER A 313 -28.52 21.82 18.30
C SER A 313 -27.51 22.42 17.31
N ARG A 314 -26.23 22.13 17.49
CA ARG A 314 -25.17 22.72 16.67
C ARG A 314 -24.80 21.88 15.45
N HIS A 315 -24.82 20.56 15.60
CA HIS A 315 -24.30 19.65 14.57
C HIS A 315 -25.38 18.76 13.93
N ARG A 316 -26.64 18.86 14.37
CA ARG A 316 -27.74 18.00 13.92
C ARG A 316 -27.42 16.51 14.10
N SER A 317 -26.53 16.18 15.04
CA SER A 317 -26.04 14.83 15.32
C SER A 317 -26.72 14.26 16.55
N ILE A 318 -26.89 12.95 16.60
CA ILE A 318 -27.43 12.26 17.77
C ILE A 318 -26.26 11.59 18.50
N LEU A 319 -26.05 11.96 19.77
CA LEU A 319 -25.10 11.30 20.63
C LEU A 319 -25.68 9.97 21.08
N ILE A 320 -25.03 8.85 20.68
CA ILE A 320 -25.48 7.48 21.01
C ILE A 320 -24.84 7.03 22.33
N GLY A 321 -23.60 7.46 22.60
CA GLY A 321 -22.88 7.06 23.77
C GLY A 321 -21.38 7.37 23.67
N PHE A 322 -20.58 6.64 24.44
CA PHE A 322 -19.14 6.84 24.51
C PHE A 322 -18.37 5.56 24.29
N LEU A 323 -17.21 5.71 23.67
CA LEU A 323 -16.15 4.70 23.60
C LEU A 323 -15.05 5.12 24.55
N LYS A 324 -14.71 4.25 25.49
CA LYS A 324 -13.62 4.44 26.42
C LYS A 324 -12.44 3.57 26.02
N GLU A 325 -11.32 4.19 25.69
CA GLU A 325 -10.07 3.51 25.39
C GLU A 325 -9.22 3.43 26.67
N THR A 326 -9.29 2.31 27.35
CA THR A 326 -8.42 2.08 28.51
C THR A 326 -7.10 1.53 27.99
N LYS A 327 -6.08 2.38 27.89
CA LYS A 327 -4.72 1.93 27.63
C LYS A 327 -4.27 1.01 28.74
N GLY A 328 -3.94 -0.23 28.41
CA GLY A 328 -3.29 -1.13 29.34
C GLY A 328 -1.94 -0.53 29.76
N VAL A 329 -1.74 -0.32 31.04
CA VAL A 329 -0.44 0.12 31.57
C VAL A 329 0.47 -1.10 31.53
N LYS A 330 1.44 -1.11 30.62
CA LYS A 330 2.50 -2.14 30.60
C LYS A 330 3.49 -1.84 31.70
N VAL A 331 4.05 -2.90 32.30
CA VAL A 331 5.09 -2.76 33.34
C VAL A 331 6.28 -1.94 32.80
N GLU A 332 6.57 -2.06 31.52
CA GLU A 332 7.61 -1.30 30.84
C GLU A 332 7.33 0.21 30.77
N ASP A 333 6.05 0.62 30.78
CA ASP A 333 5.66 2.05 30.73
C ASP A 333 5.78 2.74 32.10
N VAL A 334 5.89 1.97 33.18
CA VAL A 334 5.96 2.46 34.56
C VAL A 334 7.41 2.44 35.12
N LEU A 335 8.25 1.59 34.53
CA LEU A 335 9.63 1.42 34.91
C LEU A 335 10.53 2.28 34.02
N SER A 336 11.40 3.08 34.62
CA SER A 336 12.39 3.86 33.88
C SER A 336 13.42 2.93 33.19
N ASP A 337 14.02 3.39 32.08
CA ASP A 337 15.11 2.68 31.40
C ASP A 337 16.40 2.58 32.24
N ASP A 338 16.49 3.36 33.31
CA ASP A 338 17.55 3.26 34.30
C ASP A 338 17.27 2.07 35.25
N ALA A 339 18.17 1.08 35.22
CA ALA A 339 18.13 -0.10 36.08
C ALA A 339 18.36 0.28 37.57
N SER A 340 17.41 1.00 38.15
CA SER A 340 17.46 1.30 39.59
C SER A 340 17.19 0.03 40.39
N ALA A 341 17.79 -0.10 41.55
CA ALA A 341 17.57 -1.23 42.49
C ALA A 341 16.08 -1.40 42.84
N ILE A 342 15.31 -0.31 42.77
CA ILE A 342 13.87 -0.28 43.02
C ILE A 342 13.11 -0.94 41.86
N ASP A 343 13.50 -0.69 40.60
CA ASP A 343 12.84 -1.26 39.45
C ASP A 343 13.07 -2.78 39.36
N ILE A 344 14.27 -3.23 39.74
CA ILE A 344 14.60 -4.67 39.84
C ILE A 344 13.73 -5.34 40.90
N PHE A 345 13.63 -4.71 42.09
CA PHE A 345 12.82 -5.21 43.22
C PHE A 345 11.32 -5.27 42.85
N ILE A 346 10.80 -4.25 42.18
CA ILE A 346 9.41 -4.23 41.72
C ILE A 346 9.17 -5.36 40.70
N ARG A 347 10.08 -5.59 39.75
CA ARG A 347 10.00 -6.71 38.77
C ARG A 347 10.01 -8.09 39.46
N GLU A 348 10.86 -8.28 40.48
CA GLU A 348 10.89 -9.54 41.24
C GLU A 348 9.61 -9.76 42.06
N LYS A 349 9.11 -8.73 42.74
CA LYS A 349 7.87 -8.82 43.50
C LYS A 349 6.64 -9.05 42.65
N LEU A 350 6.58 -8.47 41.44
CA LEU A 350 5.52 -8.71 40.47
C LEU A 350 5.54 -10.16 39.94
N LYS A 351 6.74 -10.72 39.70
CA LYS A 351 6.89 -12.14 39.32
C LYS A 351 6.47 -13.10 40.45
N GLU A 352 6.77 -12.79 41.70
CA GLU A 352 6.38 -13.61 42.86
C GLU A 352 4.88 -13.60 43.12
N SER A 353 4.19 -12.48 42.87
CA SER A 353 2.79 -12.33 43.24
C SER A 353 1.81 -13.14 42.41
N LYS A 354 2.23 -13.74 41.25
CA LYS A 354 1.39 -14.49 40.29
C LYS A 354 0.04 -13.81 39.94
N LYS A 355 -0.12 -12.54 40.31
CA LYS A 355 -1.28 -11.75 39.90
C LYS A 355 -0.91 -10.99 38.65
N ASP A 356 -1.63 -11.28 37.55
CA ASP A 356 -1.66 -10.46 36.36
C ASP A 356 -2.25 -9.07 36.67
N LEU A 357 -1.51 -8.27 37.46
CA LEU A 357 -1.98 -6.93 37.88
C LEU A 357 -1.85 -5.89 36.76
N PHE A 358 -1.15 -6.21 35.66
CA PHE A 358 -0.80 -5.25 34.60
C PHE A 358 -1.08 -5.69 33.17
N THR A 359 -1.61 -6.88 32.92
CA THR A 359 -2.17 -7.26 31.62
C THR A 359 -3.66 -6.89 31.56
N LYS A 360 -3.99 -5.61 31.69
CA LYS A 360 -5.21 -5.12 31.03
C LYS A 360 -4.84 -4.86 29.58
N GLU A 361 -5.29 -5.76 28.71
CA GLU A 361 -5.41 -5.50 27.28
C GLU A 361 -6.04 -4.12 27.08
N ASP A 362 -5.63 -3.40 26.04
CA ASP A 362 -6.34 -2.20 25.60
C ASP A 362 -7.80 -2.57 25.38
N THR A 363 -8.66 -2.28 26.34
CA THR A 363 -10.06 -2.65 26.29
C THR A 363 -10.87 -1.44 25.89
N LEU A 364 -11.45 -1.51 24.69
CA LEU A 364 -12.51 -0.59 24.27
C LEU A 364 -13.80 -0.94 25.04
N LYS A 365 -14.16 -0.09 26.00
CA LYS A 365 -15.43 -0.20 26.71
C LYS A 365 -16.45 0.73 26.08
N VAL A 366 -17.57 0.15 25.64
CA VAL A 366 -18.67 0.90 25.02
C VAL A 366 -19.74 1.18 26.06
N VAL A 367 -20.18 2.43 26.17
CA VAL A 367 -21.30 2.85 27.00
C VAL A 367 -22.36 3.45 26.07
N ILE A 368 -23.42 2.70 25.81
CA ILE A 368 -24.52 3.12 24.94
C ILE A 368 -25.64 3.71 25.79
N ASN A 369 -26.14 4.87 25.42
CA ASN A 369 -27.24 5.58 26.06
C ASN A 369 -27.10 5.62 27.58
N PRO A 370 -26.01 6.25 28.11
CA PRO A 370 -25.83 6.39 29.54
C PRO A 370 -26.93 7.26 30.16
N GLU A 371 -27.04 7.26 31.49
CA GLU A 371 -27.95 8.17 32.19
C GLU A 371 -27.59 9.64 31.94
N ASN A 372 -28.57 10.55 32.07
CA ASN A 372 -28.40 11.95 31.74
C ASN A 372 -27.30 12.66 32.57
N ASP A 373 -27.08 12.20 33.78
CA ASP A 373 -26.08 12.70 34.73
C ASP A 373 -24.68 12.07 34.57
N TYR A 374 -24.50 11.16 33.59
CA TYR A 374 -23.17 10.59 33.29
C TYR A 374 -22.18 11.71 33.02
N ILE A 375 -21.08 11.74 33.80
CA ILE A 375 -20.01 12.74 33.66
C ILE A 375 -18.97 12.27 32.66
N ILE A 376 -18.78 13.08 31.62
CA ILE A 376 -17.85 12.83 30.52
C ILE A 376 -16.41 12.91 31.02
N LYS A 377 -15.62 11.88 30.72
CA LYS A 377 -14.21 11.78 31.09
C LYS A 377 -13.28 12.19 29.96
N ALA A 378 -12.05 12.53 30.28
CA ALA A 378 -11.05 12.98 29.29
C ALA A 378 -10.62 11.88 28.31
N ASP A 379 -10.83 10.61 28.67
CA ASP A 379 -10.54 9.41 27.89
C ASP A 379 -11.75 8.88 27.11
N ASP A 380 -12.90 9.56 27.19
CA ASP A 380 -14.10 9.21 26.43
C ASP A 380 -14.05 9.79 24.99
N TYR A 381 -14.50 9.01 24.03
CA TYR A 381 -14.76 9.43 22.66
C TYR A 381 -16.26 9.38 22.39
N ALA A 382 -16.79 10.40 21.76
CA ALA A 382 -18.20 10.42 21.41
C ALA A 382 -18.52 9.48 20.26
N VAL A 383 -19.60 8.70 20.39
CA VAL A 383 -20.20 7.93 19.30
C VAL A 383 -21.45 8.67 18.84
N LEU A 384 -21.39 9.19 17.62
CA LEU A 384 -22.42 10.03 17.03
C LEU A 384 -23.05 9.38 15.81
N LEU A 385 -24.36 9.52 15.69
CA LEU A 385 -25.05 9.41 14.41
C LEU A 385 -25.06 10.80 13.77
N VAL A 386 -24.31 10.95 12.68
CA VAL A 386 -24.08 12.25 12.03
C VAL A 386 -24.82 12.34 10.70
N PRO A 387 -25.29 13.53 10.30
CA PRO A 387 -25.89 13.73 8.98
C PRO A 387 -24.84 13.71 7.88
N ALA A 388 -25.26 13.58 6.64
CA ALA A 388 -24.40 13.75 5.48
C ALA A 388 -23.72 15.14 5.51
N GLY A 389 -22.41 15.18 5.20
CA GLY A 389 -21.64 16.43 5.19
C GLY A 389 -21.13 16.90 6.56
N PHE A 390 -21.23 16.08 7.60
CA PHE A 390 -20.66 16.39 8.92
C PHE A 390 -19.14 16.56 8.86
N ASN A 391 -18.62 17.67 9.42
CA ASN A 391 -17.20 18.05 9.37
C ASN A 391 -16.45 17.92 10.69
N GLY A 392 -17.05 17.32 11.70
CA GLY A 392 -16.49 17.17 13.06
C GLY A 392 -17.17 18.05 14.10
N LEU A 393 -16.81 17.85 15.38
CA LEU A 393 -17.33 18.60 16.54
C LEU A 393 -16.55 19.90 16.84
N SER A 394 -15.58 20.26 16.00
CA SER A 394 -14.76 21.46 16.15
C SER A 394 -15.50 22.73 15.79
#